data_60bf9082e1d3b640c461ddbd6e9ff1f3
#
_entry.id   60bf9082e1d3b640c461ddbd6e9ff1f3
#
_cell.length_a   1.000
_cell.length_b   1.000
_cell.length_c   1.000
_cell.angle_alpha   90.00
_cell.angle_beta   90.00
_cell.angle_gamma   90.00
#
_symmetry.space_group_name_H-M   'P 1'
#
loop_
_entity.id
_entity.type
_entity.pdbx_description
1 polymer ?
#
loop_
_entity_poly.entity_id
_entity_poly.type
_entity_poly.pdbx_seq_one_letter_code
_entity_poly.pdbx_strand_id
1 'polypeptide(L)'
;TKETVVEQIANLSQVSIVPNCDEYAIEYLPLSELFDTIKGKSKYTKKYGNLHSGPYPVYSASSQGTLTHLDTYDYDGRYMTWSTNGFAGTILILDGKFSINGDRGILVPKNGRQDLDFDYMKFTLEPIFRELAKGRKGDNGEDEFTKLYPSMLNDIMVPIPVDGEGNISLSLQKEIAQKFISVQNSQKEIIEKLDALISKKISI
;
A
#
# COMPACT_ATOMS: atom_id res chain seq x y z
N THR A 1 33.25 -4.84 -2.57
CA THR A 1 32.98 -5.53 -3.86
C THR A 1 31.69 -5.00 -4.46
N LYS A 2 31.43 -5.27 -5.77
CA LYS A 2 30.21 -4.84 -6.47
C LYS A 2 28.95 -5.40 -5.79
N GLU A 3 28.99 -6.63 -5.32
CA GLU A 3 27.94 -7.29 -4.56
C GLU A 3 27.59 -6.52 -3.26
N THR A 4 28.58 -6.06 -2.51
CA THR A 4 28.38 -5.32 -1.26
C THR A 4 27.65 -3.98 -1.48
N VAL A 5 27.89 -3.30 -2.60
CA VAL A 5 27.23 -2.02 -2.93
C VAL A 5 25.79 -2.26 -3.35
N VAL A 6 25.52 -3.28 -4.15
CA VAL A 6 24.16 -3.67 -4.57
C VAL A 6 23.33 -4.06 -3.34
N GLU A 7 23.90 -4.83 -2.41
CA GLU A 7 23.25 -5.24 -1.17
C GLU A 7 22.96 -4.05 -0.24
N GLN A 8 23.88 -3.08 -0.14
CA GLN A 8 23.66 -1.84 0.61
C GLN A 8 22.56 -0.96 -0.02
N ILE A 9 22.48 -0.90 -1.34
CA ILE A 9 21.42 -0.20 -2.06
C ILE A 9 20.06 -0.87 -1.81
N ALA A 10 20.00 -2.21 -1.86
CA ALA A 10 18.79 -2.97 -1.55
C ALA A 10 18.34 -2.72 -0.10
N ASN A 11 19.27 -2.66 0.85
CA ASN A 11 18.97 -2.35 2.25
C ASN A 11 18.46 -0.92 2.44
N LEU A 12 18.98 0.08 1.70
CA LEU A 12 18.46 1.46 1.73
C LEU A 12 17.00 1.55 1.23
N SER A 13 16.60 0.71 0.29
CA SER A 13 15.22 0.67 -0.22
C SER A 13 14.23 0.01 0.75
N GLN A 14 14.74 -0.69 1.77
CA GLN A 14 13.94 -1.39 2.79
C GLN A 14 13.84 -0.62 4.12
N VAL A 15 14.47 0.55 4.23
CA VAL A 15 14.35 1.37 5.45
C VAL A 15 12.90 1.83 5.61
N SER A 16 12.19 1.15 6.52
CA SER A 16 10.88 1.59 6.98
C SER A 16 11.08 2.87 7.80
N ILE A 17 10.67 3.99 7.24
CA ILE A 17 10.69 5.27 7.94
C ILE A 17 9.43 5.29 8.79
N VAL A 18 9.54 4.89 10.05
CA VAL A 18 8.50 5.16 11.05
C VAL A 18 8.63 6.65 11.41
N PRO A 19 7.54 7.45 11.39
CA PRO A 19 7.60 8.82 11.86
C PRO A 19 8.24 8.87 13.24
N ASN A 20 9.18 9.79 13.47
CA ASN A 20 9.70 9.99 14.82
C ASN A 20 8.54 10.53 15.68
N CYS A 21 7.97 9.67 16.52
CA CYS A 21 6.83 10.00 17.38
C CYS A 21 7.14 11.11 18.38
N ASP A 22 8.43 11.44 18.60
CA ASP A 22 8.84 12.50 19.52
C ASP A 22 8.53 13.92 18.99
N GLU A 23 8.27 14.06 17.68
CA GLU A 23 8.00 15.36 17.04
C GLU A 23 6.49 15.69 16.99
N TYR A 24 5.61 14.68 17.11
CA TYR A 24 4.17 14.82 16.92
C TYR A 24 3.39 14.15 18.05
N ALA A 25 2.25 14.73 18.45
CA ALA A 25 1.29 14.03 19.29
C ALA A 25 0.60 12.94 18.45
N ILE A 26 0.73 11.67 18.86
CA ILE A 26 0.20 10.51 18.16
C ILE A 26 -0.79 9.78 19.07
N GLU A 27 -1.98 9.52 18.57
CA GLU A 27 -2.93 8.58 19.15
C GLU A 27 -3.00 7.29 18.35
N TYR A 28 -3.26 6.18 19.04
CA TYR A 28 -3.42 4.87 18.40
C TYR A 28 -4.90 4.52 18.36
N LEU A 29 -5.46 4.48 17.14
CA LEU A 29 -6.87 4.16 16.92
C LEU A 29 -7.02 2.80 16.25
N PRO A 30 -8.03 1.98 16.63
CA PRO A 30 -8.32 0.74 15.94
C PRO A 30 -8.62 0.99 14.44
N LEU A 31 -8.04 0.19 13.56
CA LEU A 31 -8.32 0.26 12.12
C LEU A 31 -9.83 0.17 11.85
N SER A 32 -10.52 -0.65 12.66
CA SER A 32 -11.96 -0.86 12.59
C SER A 32 -12.80 0.37 12.96
N GLU A 33 -12.24 1.38 13.60
CA GLU A 33 -12.90 2.67 13.83
C GLU A 33 -12.72 3.64 12.65
N LEU A 34 -11.67 3.44 11.87
CA LEU A 34 -11.31 4.30 10.75
C LEU A 34 -11.94 3.82 9.44
N PHE A 35 -11.96 2.49 9.21
CA PHE A 35 -12.36 1.88 7.95
C PHE A 35 -13.25 0.64 8.13
N ASP A 36 -14.14 0.44 7.18
CA ASP A 36 -14.68 -0.88 6.89
C ASP A 36 -13.74 -1.60 5.94
N THR A 37 -13.44 -2.87 6.26
CA THR A 37 -12.56 -3.72 5.46
C THR A 37 -13.37 -4.72 4.65
N ILE A 38 -13.38 -4.60 3.33
CA ILE A 38 -14.23 -5.39 2.44
C ILE A 38 -13.36 -6.17 1.46
N LYS A 39 -13.64 -7.46 1.29
CA LYS A 39 -13.00 -8.28 0.25
C LYS A 39 -13.71 -8.10 -1.09
N GLY A 40 -12.94 -8.07 -2.17
CA GLY A 40 -13.47 -8.01 -3.52
C GLY A 40 -14.22 -9.28 -3.96
N LYS A 41 -14.88 -9.22 -5.11
CA LYS A 41 -15.79 -10.25 -5.61
C LYS A 41 -15.06 -11.33 -6.40
N SER A 42 -15.07 -12.57 -5.92
CA SER A 42 -14.38 -13.71 -6.57
C SER A 42 -14.94 -14.05 -7.97
N LYS A 43 -16.15 -13.61 -8.29
CA LYS A 43 -16.72 -13.79 -9.63
C LYS A 43 -16.00 -13.00 -10.73
N TYR A 44 -15.31 -11.93 -10.37
CA TYR A 44 -14.58 -11.10 -11.33
C TYR A 44 -13.30 -11.79 -11.76
N THR A 45 -13.41 -12.58 -12.82
CA THR A 45 -12.33 -13.29 -13.50
C THR A 45 -12.15 -12.74 -14.91
N LYS A 46 -11.05 -13.08 -15.59
CA LYS A 46 -10.87 -12.75 -17.02
C LYS A 46 -12.03 -13.27 -17.87
N LYS A 47 -12.51 -14.51 -17.58
CA LYS A 47 -13.66 -15.10 -18.28
C LYS A 47 -14.93 -14.29 -18.07
N TYR A 48 -15.19 -13.85 -16.83
CA TYR A 48 -16.32 -12.98 -16.52
C TYR A 48 -16.22 -11.64 -17.28
N GLY A 49 -15.05 -11.01 -17.29
CA GLY A 49 -14.82 -9.77 -18.02
C GLY A 49 -15.03 -9.89 -19.53
N ASN A 50 -14.68 -11.04 -20.14
CA ASN A 50 -14.95 -11.26 -21.55
C ASN A 50 -16.46 -11.31 -21.89
N LEU A 51 -17.30 -11.71 -20.94
CA LEU A 51 -18.75 -11.77 -21.08
C LEU A 51 -19.47 -10.46 -20.74
N HIS A 52 -18.82 -9.60 -19.95
CA HIS A 52 -19.35 -8.34 -19.43
C HIS A 52 -18.38 -7.19 -19.72
N SER A 53 -17.80 -7.16 -20.91
CA SER A 53 -16.76 -6.20 -21.28
C SER A 53 -17.28 -4.77 -21.33
N GLY A 54 -16.48 -3.83 -20.79
CA GLY A 54 -16.80 -2.41 -20.75
C GLY A 54 -15.61 -1.54 -20.35
N PRO A 55 -15.82 -0.28 -19.98
CA PRO A 55 -14.73 0.67 -19.74
C PRO A 55 -14.13 0.61 -18.34
N TYR A 56 -14.78 -0.06 -17.36
CA TYR A 56 -14.41 0.06 -15.96
C TYR A 56 -13.39 -1.01 -15.56
N PRO A 57 -12.21 -0.62 -15.03
CA PRO A 57 -11.15 -1.55 -14.68
C PRO A 57 -11.52 -2.42 -13.48
N VAL A 58 -11.05 -3.66 -13.50
CA VAL A 58 -11.06 -4.58 -12.34
C VAL A 58 -9.62 -4.82 -11.91
N TYR A 59 -9.34 -4.54 -10.64
CA TYR A 59 -8.02 -4.77 -10.05
C TYR A 59 -7.98 -6.08 -9.26
N SER A 60 -6.82 -6.75 -9.33
CA SER A 60 -6.52 -8.01 -8.64
C SER A 60 -5.33 -7.82 -7.68
N ALA A 61 -4.69 -8.90 -7.26
CA ALA A 61 -3.50 -8.85 -6.40
C ALA A 61 -2.33 -8.08 -7.01
N SER A 62 -2.20 -8.06 -8.35
CA SER A 62 -1.13 -7.35 -9.05
C SER A 62 -1.11 -5.86 -8.69
N SER A 63 0.07 -5.33 -8.47
CA SER A 63 0.31 -3.88 -8.36
C SER A 63 0.44 -3.21 -9.73
N GLN A 64 0.55 -4.00 -10.80
CA GLN A 64 0.71 -3.51 -12.17
C GLN A 64 -0.48 -3.92 -13.04
N GLY A 65 -1.16 -2.91 -13.58
CA GLY A 65 -2.24 -3.09 -14.53
C GLY A 65 -3.53 -3.67 -13.94
N THR A 66 -4.46 -3.95 -14.82
CA THR A 66 -5.81 -4.44 -14.50
C THR A 66 -5.95 -5.91 -14.85
N LEU A 67 -6.84 -6.62 -14.16
CA LEU A 67 -7.18 -8.00 -14.47
C LEU A 67 -8.02 -8.09 -15.74
N THR A 68 -9.03 -7.24 -15.83
CA THR A 68 -10.02 -7.15 -16.92
C THR A 68 -10.76 -5.82 -16.82
N HIS A 69 -11.75 -5.58 -17.70
CA HIS A 69 -12.64 -4.44 -17.65
C HIS A 69 -14.10 -4.91 -17.72
N LEU A 70 -15.01 -4.20 -17.04
CA LEU A 70 -16.45 -4.51 -16.98
C LEU A 70 -17.30 -3.35 -17.49
N ASP A 71 -18.55 -3.66 -17.85
CA ASP A 71 -19.62 -2.72 -18.18
C ASP A 71 -20.21 -2.01 -16.96
N THR A 72 -19.90 -2.51 -15.76
CA THR A 72 -20.32 -1.99 -14.46
C THR A 72 -19.14 -1.79 -13.53
N TYR A 73 -19.34 -1.02 -12.46
CA TYR A 73 -18.35 -0.79 -11.41
C TYR A 73 -18.98 -0.95 -10.02
N ASP A 74 -18.15 -1.27 -9.02
CA ASP A 74 -18.59 -1.40 -7.63
C ASP A 74 -18.29 -0.13 -6.81
N TYR A 75 -17.26 0.63 -7.18
CA TYR A 75 -16.77 1.80 -6.47
C TYR A 75 -16.60 2.98 -7.41
N ASP A 76 -16.90 4.19 -6.91
CA ASP A 76 -16.69 5.46 -7.58
C ASP A 76 -16.08 6.44 -6.58
N GLY A 77 -14.84 6.87 -6.83
CA GLY A 77 -14.08 7.75 -5.94
C GLY A 77 -12.68 7.22 -5.63
N ARG A 78 -12.03 7.86 -4.65
CA ARG A 78 -10.66 7.53 -4.25
C ARG A 78 -10.66 6.63 -3.02
N TYR A 79 -10.01 5.46 -3.12
CA TYR A 79 -9.97 4.45 -2.07
C TYR A 79 -8.60 3.80 -1.97
N MET A 80 -8.23 3.39 -0.75
CA MET A 80 -7.11 2.48 -0.53
C MET A 80 -7.56 1.04 -0.66
N THR A 81 -6.77 0.23 -1.36
CA THR A 81 -6.99 -1.20 -1.53
C THR A 81 -5.72 -1.96 -1.21
N TRP A 82 -5.83 -3.21 -0.76
CA TRP A 82 -4.65 -4.05 -0.51
C TRP A 82 -4.75 -5.40 -1.20
N SER A 83 -3.59 -5.99 -1.58
CA SER A 83 -3.54 -7.36 -2.08
C SER A 83 -3.81 -8.35 -0.95
N THR A 84 -4.78 -9.26 -1.15
CA THR A 84 -5.12 -10.29 -0.16
C THR A 84 -4.39 -11.60 -0.38
N ASN A 85 -3.78 -11.80 -1.56
CA ASN A 85 -3.04 -12.99 -1.97
C ASN A 85 -1.76 -12.63 -2.74
N GLY A 86 -0.85 -13.57 -2.84
CA GLY A 86 0.43 -13.41 -3.53
C GLY A 86 1.39 -12.60 -2.66
N PHE A 87 1.81 -11.44 -3.10
CA PHE A 87 2.54 -10.47 -2.30
C PHE A 87 1.55 -9.63 -1.48
N ALA A 88 0.95 -10.30 -0.48
CA ALA A 88 -0.16 -9.74 0.28
C ALA A 88 0.26 -8.52 1.11
N GLY A 89 -0.69 -7.61 1.34
CA GLY A 89 -0.46 -6.38 2.11
C GLY A 89 0.02 -5.18 1.28
N THR A 90 0.30 -5.35 -0.02
CA THR A 90 0.65 -4.21 -0.89
C THR A 90 -0.56 -3.31 -1.09
N ILE A 91 -0.42 -2.02 -0.74
CA ILE A 91 -1.50 -1.04 -0.82
C ILE A 91 -1.41 -0.24 -2.13
N LEU A 92 -2.54 -0.16 -2.84
CA LEU A 92 -2.76 0.75 -3.96
C LEU A 92 -3.87 1.73 -3.62
N ILE A 93 -3.66 2.99 -3.96
CA ILE A 93 -4.71 3.99 -3.98
C ILE A 93 -5.29 3.99 -5.40
N LEU A 94 -6.58 3.69 -5.51
CA LEU A 94 -7.32 3.68 -6.76
C LEU A 94 -8.27 4.86 -6.80
N ASP A 95 -8.48 5.43 -7.98
CA ASP A 95 -9.33 6.60 -8.19
C ASP A 95 -10.28 6.39 -9.35
N GLY A 96 -11.48 6.99 -9.26
CA GLY A 96 -12.53 6.91 -10.28
C GLY A 96 -13.40 5.67 -10.14
N LYS A 97 -13.91 5.18 -11.27
CA LYS A 97 -14.86 4.05 -11.34
C LYS A 97 -14.13 2.73 -11.56
N PHE A 98 -14.21 1.82 -10.59
CA PHE A 98 -13.51 0.54 -10.66
C PHE A 98 -14.22 -0.56 -9.87
N SER A 99 -13.75 -1.78 -10.05
CA SER A 99 -14.09 -2.95 -9.23
C SER A 99 -12.82 -3.67 -8.77
N ILE A 100 -12.94 -4.52 -7.76
CA ILE A 100 -11.86 -5.37 -7.28
C ILE A 100 -12.29 -6.84 -7.24
N ASN A 101 -11.38 -7.75 -7.63
CA ASN A 101 -11.64 -9.17 -7.54
C ASN A 101 -11.32 -9.74 -6.14
N GLY A 102 -11.56 -11.04 -5.93
CA GLY A 102 -11.36 -11.71 -4.64
C GLY A 102 -9.93 -11.73 -4.09
N ASP A 103 -8.93 -11.32 -4.89
CA ASP A 103 -7.52 -11.25 -4.48
C ASP A 103 -7.10 -9.84 -4.01
N ARG A 104 -8.07 -8.92 -3.89
CA ARG A 104 -7.89 -7.57 -3.37
C ARG A 104 -8.98 -7.21 -2.36
N GLY A 105 -8.61 -6.50 -1.33
CA GLY A 105 -9.52 -5.87 -0.37
C GLY A 105 -9.54 -4.35 -0.53
N ILE A 106 -10.52 -3.69 0.07
CA ILE A 106 -10.69 -2.24 0.06
C ILE A 106 -10.97 -1.71 1.47
N LEU A 107 -10.36 -0.60 1.80
CA LEU A 107 -10.58 0.19 3.01
C LEU A 107 -11.58 1.31 2.67
N VAL A 108 -12.79 1.20 3.20
CA VAL A 108 -13.83 2.21 3.03
C VAL A 108 -13.88 3.08 4.28
N PRO A 109 -13.60 4.40 4.18
CA PRO A 109 -13.65 5.29 5.33
C PRO A 109 -15.02 5.26 6.01
N LYS A 110 -15.06 5.01 7.33
CA LYS A 110 -16.30 4.96 8.09
C LYS A 110 -16.98 6.31 8.18
N ASN A 111 -18.31 6.31 8.16
CA ASN A 111 -19.14 7.50 8.34
C ASN A 111 -18.84 8.64 7.35
N GLY A 112 -18.26 8.30 6.18
CA GLY A 112 -17.88 9.29 5.18
C GLY A 112 -16.80 10.27 5.65
N ARG A 113 -15.95 9.87 6.62
CA ARG A 113 -14.89 10.72 7.19
C ARG A 113 -13.90 11.16 6.11
N GLN A 114 -13.45 12.40 6.24
CA GLN A 114 -12.53 13.05 5.31
C GLN A 114 -11.25 13.58 5.99
N ASP A 115 -11.03 13.17 7.24
CA ASP A 115 -9.91 13.56 8.09
C ASP A 115 -8.71 12.60 8.01
N LEU A 116 -8.69 11.71 7.00
CA LEU A 116 -7.61 10.76 6.74
C LEU A 116 -6.91 11.09 5.43
N ASP A 117 -5.60 11.30 5.48
CA ASP A 117 -4.75 11.41 4.31
C ASP A 117 -4.33 10.02 3.83
N PHE A 118 -4.66 9.66 2.58
CA PHE A 118 -4.40 8.32 2.07
C PHE A 118 -2.94 8.03 1.79
N ASP A 119 -2.13 9.03 1.52
CA ASP A 119 -0.69 8.84 1.36
C ASP A 119 -0.05 8.54 2.72
N TYR A 120 -0.42 9.30 3.78
CA TYR A 120 -0.03 8.99 5.16
C TYR A 120 -0.47 7.58 5.56
N MET A 121 -1.75 7.26 5.36
CA MET A 121 -2.31 5.97 5.73
C MET A 121 -1.65 4.82 4.96
N LYS A 122 -1.32 4.99 3.69
CA LYS A 122 -0.59 4.00 2.91
C LYS A 122 0.79 3.72 3.50
N PHE A 123 1.58 4.77 3.77
CA PHE A 123 2.92 4.61 4.35
C PHE A 123 2.88 3.94 5.73
N THR A 124 1.86 4.24 6.52
CA THR A 124 1.67 3.68 7.86
C THR A 124 1.19 2.23 7.82
N LEU A 125 0.19 1.93 6.99
CA LEU A 125 -0.48 0.63 6.98
C LEU A 125 0.25 -0.43 6.14
N GLU A 126 0.90 -0.06 5.05
CA GLU A 126 1.51 -1.05 4.16
C GLU A 126 2.59 -1.91 4.87
N PRO A 127 3.51 -1.35 5.68
CA PRO A 127 4.45 -2.16 6.47
C PRO A 127 3.74 -3.09 7.45
N ILE A 128 2.74 -2.59 8.17
CA ILE A 128 1.94 -3.37 9.14
C ILE A 128 1.23 -4.53 8.43
N PHE A 129 0.60 -4.26 7.29
CA PHE A 129 -0.11 -5.26 6.49
C PHE A 129 0.82 -6.36 5.99
N ARG A 130 2.02 -5.99 5.57
CA ARG A 130 3.02 -6.95 5.09
C ARG A 130 3.58 -7.80 6.21
N GLU A 131 3.78 -7.26 7.39
CA GLU A 131 4.21 -7.99 8.57
C GLU A 131 3.15 -9.00 9.04
N LEU A 132 1.87 -8.62 9.01
CA LEU A 132 0.74 -9.48 9.38
C LEU A 132 0.44 -10.56 8.33
N ALA A 133 0.87 -10.39 7.09
CA ALA A 133 0.61 -11.35 6.03
C ALA A 133 1.27 -12.69 6.35
N LYS A 134 0.50 -13.79 6.24
CA LYS A 134 0.93 -15.16 6.57
C LYS A 134 1.02 -16.02 5.32
N GLY A 135 2.07 -16.83 5.20
CA GLY A 135 2.22 -17.73 4.08
C GLY A 135 3.62 -18.30 3.95
N ARG A 136 3.94 -18.79 2.74
CA ARG A 136 5.24 -19.35 2.45
C ARG A 136 6.24 -18.22 2.16
N LYS A 137 7.41 -18.33 2.81
CA LYS A 137 8.58 -17.53 2.50
C LYS A 137 9.48 -18.30 1.54
N GLY A 138 10.09 -17.62 0.59
CA GLY A 138 11.09 -18.18 -0.29
C GLY A 138 12.40 -18.57 0.42
N ASP A 139 13.31 -19.22 -0.28
CA ASP A 139 14.57 -19.74 0.27
C ASP A 139 15.45 -18.65 0.89
N ASN A 140 15.30 -17.39 0.48
CA ASN A 140 16.01 -16.23 1.04
C ASN A 140 15.23 -15.50 2.14
N GLY A 141 14.12 -16.07 2.66
CA GLY A 141 13.27 -15.46 3.67
C GLY A 141 12.32 -14.37 3.12
N GLU A 142 12.31 -14.13 1.81
CA GLU A 142 11.38 -13.21 1.15
C GLU A 142 9.99 -13.82 1.04
N ASP A 143 8.96 -12.93 1.03
CA ASP A 143 7.57 -13.33 0.88
C ASP A 143 7.30 -13.84 -0.53
N GLU A 144 7.13 -15.16 -0.70
CA GLU A 144 6.88 -15.79 -1.99
C GLU A 144 5.38 -15.88 -2.29
N PHE A 145 4.59 -16.31 -1.32
CA PHE A 145 3.14 -16.38 -1.43
C PHE A 145 2.48 -16.23 -0.07
N THR A 146 1.95 -15.06 0.21
CA THR A 146 1.32 -14.73 1.48
C THR A 146 -0.16 -14.39 1.32
N LYS A 147 -0.88 -14.34 2.43
CA LYS A 147 -2.31 -14.02 2.51
C LYS A 147 -2.57 -13.02 3.62
N LEU A 148 -3.45 -12.05 3.34
CA LEU A 148 -3.91 -11.06 4.31
C LEU A 148 -5.42 -10.80 4.09
N TYR A 149 -6.26 -11.49 4.85
CA TYR A 149 -7.71 -11.35 4.76
C TYR A 149 -8.24 -10.24 5.68
N PRO A 150 -9.44 -9.69 5.42
CA PRO A 150 -10.05 -8.68 6.28
C PRO A 150 -10.09 -9.05 7.77
N SER A 151 -10.40 -10.31 8.09
CA SER A 151 -10.44 -10.80 9.48
C SER A 151 -9.10 -10.76 10.22
N MET A 152 -7.98 -10.65 9.51
CA MET A 152 -6.65 -10.54 10.09
C MET A 152 -6.28 -9.08 10.45
N LEU A 153 -7.11 -8.13 10.06
CA LEU A 153 -6.88 -6.70 10.26
C LEU A 153 -7.59 -6.11 11.49
N ASN A 154 -8.40 -6.92 12.20
CA ASN A 154 -9.30 -6.43 13.26
C ASN A 154 -8.58 -5.77 14.44
N ASP A 155 -7.40 -6.26 14.80
CA ASP A 155 -6.67 -5.83 15.99
C ASP A 155 -5.55 -4.81 15.69
N ILE A 156 -5.54 -4.26 14.48
CA ILE A 156 -4.54 -3.27 14.09
C ILE A 156 -4.83 -1.95 14.79
N MET A 157 -3.82 -1.45 15.51
CA MET A 157 -3.79 -0.09 16.05
C MET A 157 -3.00 0.81 15.09
N VAL A 158 -3.64 1.86 14.63
CA VAL A 158 -3.10 2.79 13.63
C VAL A 158 -2.62 4.04 14.34
N PRO A 159 -1.33 4.42 14.23
CA PRO A 159 -0.85 5.70 14.75
C PRO A 159 -1.44 6.84 13.93
N ILE A 160 -2.11 7.77 14.59
CA ILE A 160 -2.77 8.93 13.97
C ILE A 160 -2.26 10.21 14.62
N PRO A 161 -1.70 11.14 13.84
CA PRO A 161 -1.34 12.46 14.35
C PRO A 161 -2.57 13.25 14.79
N VAL A 162 -2.48 13.82 16.00
CA VAL A 162 -3.52 14.66 16.57
C VAL A 162 -3.03 16.08 16.80
N ASP A 163 -3.97 17.04 16.83
CA ASP A 163 -3.68 18.43 17.18
C ASP A 163 -3.56 18.63 18.70
N GLY A 164 -3.33 19.87 19.13
CA GLY A 164 -3.20 20.22 20.56
C GLY A 164 -4.48 20.02 21.38
N GLU A 165 -5.62 19.74 20.74
CA GLU A 165 -6.91 19.46 21.37
C GLU A 165 -7.24 17.97 21.36
N GLY A 166 -6.37 17.12 20.75
CA GLY A 166 -6.57 15.68 20.63
C GLY A 166 -7.45 15.28 19.43
N ASN A 167 -7.74 16.18 18.49
CA ASN A 167 -8.49 15.83 17.29
C ASN A 167 -7.56 15.32 16.20
N ILE A 168 -8.05 14.41 15.36
CA ILE A 168 -7.31 13.90 14.19
C ILE A 168 -6.89 15.06 13.30
N SER A 169 -5.58 15.20 13.08
CA SER A 169 -5.02 16.29 12.30
C SER A 169 -4.67 15.88 10.87
N LEU A 170 -5.56 16.20 9.93
CA LEU A 170 -5.29 15.98 8.50
C LEU A 170 -4.07 16.77 7.99
N SER A 171 -3.81 17.96 8.55
CA SER A 171 -2.66 18.77 8.16
C SER A 171 -1.34 18.13 8.56
N LEU A 172 -1.23 17.58 9.77
CA LEU A 172 -0.05 16.86 10.22
C LEU A 172 0.16 15.56 9.42
N GLN A 173 -0.91 14.81 9.12
CA GLN A 173 -0.82 13.64 8.25
C GLN A 173 -0.20 13.99 6.90
N LYS A 174 -0.67 15.06 6.24
CA LYS A 174 -0.14 15.54 4.96
C LYS A 174 1.33 15.97 5.06
N GLU A 175 1.69 16.69 6.12
CA GLU A 175 3.08 17.10 6.36
C GLU A 175 4.00 15.89 6.48
N ILE A 176 3.62 14.91 7.30
CA ILE A 176 4.38 13.68 7.47
C ILE A 176 4.46 12.90 6.14
N ALA A 177 3.35 12.74 5.41
CA ALA A 177 3.34 12.09 4.11
C ALA A 177 4.30 12.77 3.11
N GLN A 178 4.35 14.09 3.06
CA GLN A 178 5.28 14.84 2.20
C GLN A 178 6.74 14.59 2.57
N LYS A 179 7.07 14.53 3.85
CA LYS A 179 8.43 14.17 4.31
C LYS A 179 8.80 12.77 3.81
N PHE A 180 7.90 11.77 3.92
CA PHE A 180 8.12 10.42 3.40
C PHE A 180 8.35 10.40 1.89
N ILE A 181 7.49 11.04 1.13
CA ILE A 181 7.59 11.11 -0.33
C ILE A 181 8.93 11.73 -0.72
N SER A 182 9.35 12.81 -0.05
CA SER A 182 10.63 13.47 -0.30
C SER A 182 11.81 12.51 -0.07
N VAL A 183 11.81 11.76 1.03
CA VAL A 183 12.87 10.80 1.33
C VAL A 183 12.89 9.66 0.31
N GLN A 184 11.73 9.09 -0.06
CA GLN A 184 11.65 8.04 -1.07
C GLN A 184 12.16 8.52 -2.44
N ASN A 185 11.82 9.73 -2.84
CA ASN A 185 12.31 10.31 -4.09
C ASN A 185 13.83 10.49 -4.06
N SER A 186 14.39 10.96 -2.94
CA SER A 186 15.83 11.09 -2.76
C SER A 186 16.55 9.73 -2.81
N GLN A 187 15.99 8.70 -2.15
CA GLN A 187 16.52 7.34 -2.22
C GLN A 187 16.52 6.80 -3.65
N LYS A 188 15.41 6.96 -4.38
CA LYS A 188 15.30 6.55 -5.77
C LYS A 188 16.35 7.24 -6.66
N GLU A 189 16.52 8.54 -6.51
CA GLU A 189 17.53 9.31 -7.26
C GLU A 189 18.96 8.84 -6.97
N ILE A 190 19.25 8.52 -5.71
CA ILE A 190 20.58 7.97 -5.31
C ILE A 190 20.78 6.59 -5.97
N ILE A 191 19.79 5.70 -5.94
CA ILE A 191 19.86 4.39 -6.56
C ILE A 191 20.12 4.52 -8.07
N GLU A 192 19.35 5.34 -8.77
CA GLU A 192 19.52 5.58 -10.22
C GLU A 192 20.92 6.11 -10.56
N LYS A 193 21.45 7.03 -9.76
CA LYS A 193 22.82 7.55 -9.93
C LYS A 193 23.89 6.48 -9.71
N LEU A 194 23.71 5.62 -8.70
CA LEU A 194 24.63 4.54 -8.41
C LEU A 194 24.62 3.49 -9.52
N ASP A 195 23.46 3.10 -10.04
CA ASP A 195 23.34 2.16 -11.16
C ASP A 195 24.00 2.72 -12.43
N ALA A 196 23.82 4.01 -12.71
CA ALA A 196 24.48 4.67 -13.82
C ALA A 196 26.02 4.67 -13.70
N LEU A 197 26.56 4.85 -12.48
CA LEU A 197 28.00 4.80 -12.21
C LEU A 197 28.56 3.36 -12.37
N ILE A 198 27.82 2.37 -11.87
CA ILE A 198 28.20 0.96 -12.01
C ILE A 198 28.25 0.55 -13.49
N SER A 199 27.23 0.96 -14.26
CA SER A 199 27.13 0.66 -15.70
C SER A 199 28.27 1.28 -16.52
N LYS A 200 28.71 2.49 -16.20
CA LYS A 200 29.84 3.18 -16.85
C LYS A 200 31.20 2.50 -16.60
N LYS A 201 31.40 1.85 -15.44
CA LYS A 201 32.65 1.14 -15.10
C LYS A 201 32.83 -0.21 -15.82
N ILE A 202 31.79 -0.71 -16.49
CA ILE A 202 31.80 -2.01 -17.20
C ILE A 202 32.14 -1.85 -18.70
N SER A 203 32.22 -0.61 -19.19
CA SER A 203 32.49 -0.31 -20.61
C SER A 203 33.95 -0.01 -20.92
N ILE A 204 34.92 -0.51 -20.09
CA ILE A 204 36.37 -0.42 -20.30
C ILE A 204 36.95 -1.81 -20.49
#